data_fe2aa87d99ad7123690838fa31896ffc
#
_entry.id   fe2aa87d99ad7123690838fa31896ffc
#
_cell.length_a   1.000
_cell.length_b   1.000
_cell.length_c   1.000
_cell.angle_alpha   90.00
_cell.angle_beta   90.00
_cell.angle_gamma   90.00
#
_symmetry.space_group_name_H-M   'P 1'
#
loop_
_entity.id
_entity.type
_entity.pdbx_description
1 polymer ?
#
loop_
_entity_poly.entity_id
_entity_poly.type
_entity_poly.pdbx_seq_one_letter_code
_entity_poly.pdbx_strand_id
1 'polypeptide(L)'
;STRDSVVRERVAKALSLIADMFETAIHAAMKRGELPDNLDATDIACAILAQMEGLMVIAKANDDPKMLRRLGRDSLKLMGLDVPEAKKRRSH
;
A
#
# COMPACT_ATOMS: atom_id res chain seq x y z
N SER A 1 6.67 -20.65 19.44
CA SER A 1 7.95 -20.63 20.14
C SER A 1 8.41 -19.18 20.37
N THR A 2 9.40 -19.02 21.22
CA THR A 2 9.93 -17.71 21.53
C THR A 2 10.48 -17.03 20.27
N ARG A 3 11.14 -17.80 19.40
CA ARG A 3 11.67 -17.28 18.16
C ARG A 3 10.56 -16.76 17.26
N ASP A 4 9.47 -17.52 17.17
CA ASP A 4 8.35 -17.11 16.34
C ASP A 4 7.72 -15.83 16.87
N SER A 5 7.66 -15.68 18.19
CA SER A 5 7.12 -14.49 18.81
C SER A 5 7.97 -13.27 18.51
N VAL A 6 9.30 -13.44 18.56
CA VAL A 6 10.22 -12.33 18.26
C VAL A 6 10.08 -11.91 16.79
N VAL A 7 10.03 -12.88 15.88
CA VAL A 7 9.88 -12.57 14.46
C VAL A 7 8.57 -11.85 14.21
N ARG A 8 7.48 -12.36 14.80
CA ARG A 8 6.17 -11.77 14.63
C ARG A 8 6.14 -10.34 15.14
N GLU A 9 6.78 -10.11 16.27
CA GLU A 9 6.82 -8.78 16.87
C GLU A 9 7.59 -7.81 15.98
N ARG A 10 8.71 -8.25 15.39
CA ARG A 10 9.50 -7.42 14.51
C ARG A 10 8.75 -7.08 13.23
N VAL A 11 8.04 -8.07 12.69
CA VAL A 11 7.23 -7.84 11.49
C VAL A 11 6.13 -6.83 11.80
N ALA A 12 5.45 -7.00 12.91
CA ALA A 12 4.37 -6.08 13.29
C ALA A 12 4.90 -4.66 13.44
N LYS A 13 6.08 -4.52 14.02
CA LYS A 13 6.67 -3.20 14.20
C LYS A 13 7.04 -2.57 12.87
N ALA A 14 7.61 -3.37 11.96
CA ALA A 14 7.96 -2.87 10.64
C ALA A 14 6.71 -2.44 9.87
N LEU A 15 5.65 -3.23 9.95
CA LEU A 15 4.40 -2.89 9.28
C LEU A 15 3.79 -1.62 9.86
N SER A 16 3.90 -1.44 11.17
CA SER A 16 3.40 -0.23 11.81
C SER A 16 4.14 1.01 11.32
N LEU A 17 5.45 0.91 11.16
CA LEU A 17 6.24 2.01 10.64
C LEU A 17 5.86 2.35 9.21
N ILE A 18 5.63 1.33 8.38
CA ILE A 18 5.22 1.56 7.01
C ILE A 18 3.83 2.21 6.96
N ALA A 19 2.93 1.75 7.81
CA ALA A 19 1.60 2.33 7.89
C ALA A 19 1.67 3.81 8.29
N ASP A 20 2.56 4.14 9.22
CA ASP A 20 2.75 5.53 9.63
C ASP A 20 3.25 6.38 8.48
N MET A 21 4.13 5.84 7.65
CA MET A 21 4.63 6.56 6.48
C MET A 21 3.50 6.83 5.49
N PHE A 22 2.65 5.84 5.25
CA PHE A 22 1.48 6.02 4.38
C PHE A 22 0.53 7.05 4.96
N GLU A 23 0.29 6.98 6.25
CA GLU A 23 -0.62 7.93 6.89
C GLU A 23 -0.12 9.35 6.74
N THR A 24 1.18 9.57 6.94
CA THR A 24 1.78 10.88 6.76
C THR A 24 1.62 11.37 5.33
N ALA A 25 1.85 10.50 4.36
CA ALA A 25 1.71 10.85 2.96
C ALA A 25 0.26 11.19 2.60
N ILE A 26 -0.68 10.44 3.17
CA ILE A 26 -2.10 10.68 2.92
C ILE A 26 -2.51 12.02 3.49
N HIS A 27 -2.08 12.34 4.72
CA HIS A 27 -2.38 13.63 5.31
C HIS A 27 -1.81 14.78 4.46
N ALA A 28 -0.59 14.61 3.96
CA ALA A 28 0.01 15.63 3.11
C ALA A 28 -0.79 15.82 1.83
N ALA A 29 -1.25 14.72 1.23
CA ALA A 29 -2.05 14.80 0.02
C ALA A 29 -3.39 15.47 0.27
N MET A 30 -3.99 15.20 1.43
CA MET A 30 -5.24 15.85 1.80
C MET A 30 -5.05 17.36 1.96
N LYS A 31 -3.95 17.76 2.56
CA LYS A 31 -3.65 19.17 2.73
C LYS A 31 -3.45 19.88 1.40
N ARG A 32 -2.90 19.16 0.43
CA ARG A 32 -2.70 19.74 -0.90
C ARG A 32 -3.95 19.70 -1.76
N GLY A 33 -5.04 19.15 -1.22
CA GLY A 33 -6.27 19.03 -1.99
C GLY A 33 -6.27 17.93 -3.02
N GLU A 34 -5.30 17.03 -2.94
CA GLU A 34 -5.21 15.90 -3.88
C GLU A 34 -6.11 14.75 -3.49
N LEU A 35 -6.53 14.72 -2.22
CA LEU A 35 -7.47 13.74 -1.70
C LEU A 35 -8.54 14.47 -0.91
N PRO A 36 -9.75 13.89 -0.84
CA PRO A 36 -10.79 14.48 0.01
C PRO A 36 -10.34 14.57 1.46
N ASP A 37 -10.73 15.64 2.14
CA ASP A 37 -10.26 15.84 3.51
C ASP A 37 -11.15 15.16 4.55
N ASN A 38 -12.17 14.44 4.11
CA ASN A 38 -13.04 13.69 5.01
C ASN A 38 -12.63 12.23 5.16
N LEU A 39 -11.44 11.85 4.63
CA LEU A 39 -10.96 10.48 4.73
C LEU A 39 -10.27 10.27 6.07
N ASP A 40 -10.38 9.04 6.58
CA ASP A 40 -9.63 8.63 7.76
C ASP A 40 -8.28 8.11 7.27
N ALA A 41 -7.23 8.90 7.46
CA ALA A 41 -5.91 8.57 6.93
C ALA A 41 -5.35 7.30 7.56
N THR A 42 -5.63 7.06 8.84
CA THR A 42 -5.16 5.85 9.51
C THR A 42 -5.79 4.62 8.89
N ASP A 43 -7.10 4.64 8.69
CA ASP A 43 -7.80 3.50 8.10
C ASP A 43 -7.34 3.25 6.67
N ILE A 44 -7.16 4.32 5.89
CA ILE A 44 -6.73 4.16 4.51
C ILE A 44 -5.32 3.60 4.43
N ALA A 45 -4.42 4.08 5.30
CA ALA A 45 -3.06 3.56 5.33
C ALA A 45 -3.06 2.05 5.65
N CYS A 46 -3.87 1.65 6.62
CA CYS A 46 -3.97 0.24 6.97
C CYS A 46 -4.57 -0.59 5.83
N ALA A 47 -5.56 -0.05 5.14
CA ALA A 47 -6.19 -0.76 4.03
C ALA A 47 -5.20 -0.94 2.88
N ILE A 48 -4.43 0.09 2.57
CA ILE A 48 -3.42 0.00 1.53
C ILE A 48 -2.37 -1.05 1.89
N LEU A 49 -1.92 -1.02 3.13
CA LEU A 49 -0.92 -1.98 3.58
C LEU A 49 -1.45 -3.41 3.50
N ALA A 50 -2.68 -3.63 3.93
CA ALA A 50 -3.31 -4.94 3.87
C ALA A 50 -3.39 -5.44 2.43
N GLN A 51 -3.77 -4.56 1.51
CA GLN A 51 -3.84 -4.90 0.10
C GLN A 51 -2.47 -5.29 -0.43
N MET A 52 -1.46 -4.51 -0.11
CA MET A 52 -0.11 -4.78 -0.60
C MET A 52 0.39 -6.12 -0.10
N GLU A 53 0.15 -6.44 1.16
CA GLU A 53 0.60 -7.70 1.73
C GLU A 53 -0.13 -8.87 1.08
N GLY A 54 -1.44 -8.74 0.90
CA GLY A 54 -2.20 -9.79 0.24
C GLY A 54 -1.72 -10.03 -1.19
N LEU A 55 -1.45 -8.94 -1.91
CA LEU A 55 -0.97 -9.04 -3.28
C LEU A 55 0.40 -9.68 -3.35
N MET A 56 1.27 -9.36 -2.39
CA MET A 56 2.59 -9.97 -2.35
C MET A 56 2.51 -11.47 -2.11
N VAL A 57 1.61 -11.90 -1.24
CA VAL A 57 1.41 -13.32 -0.98
C VAL A 57 0.94 -14.03 -2.25
N ILE A 58 -0.04 -13.44 -2.93
CA ILE A 58 -0.59 -14.02 -4.14
C ILE A 58 0.45 -14.08 -5.25
N ALA A 59 1.17 -12.99 -5.45
CA ALA A 59 2.18 -12.92 -6.51
C ALA A 59 3.30 -13.93 -6.25
N LYS A 60 3.69 -14.09 -4.99
CA LYS A 60 4.74 -15.04 -4.64
C LYS A 60 4.26 -16.47 -4.85
N ALA A 61 3.02 -16.76 -4.49
CA ALA A 61 2.46 -18.10 -4.68
C ALA A 61 2.40 -18.47 -6.16
N ASN A 62 2.18 -17.50 -7.02
CA ASN A 62 2.09 -17.72 -8.46
C ASN A 62 3.42 -17.47 -9.19
N ASP A 63 4.44 -17.06 -8.46
CA ASP A 63 5.75 -16.77 -9.03
C ASP A 63 5.64 -15.80 -10.21
N ASP A 64 4.84 -14.75 -10.03
CA ASP A 64 4.54 -13.81 -11.10
C ASP A 64 4.64 -12.37 -10.59
N PRO A 65 5.83 -11.77 -10.68
CA PRO A 65 5.98 -10.39 -10.18
C PRO A 65 5.19 -9.37 -10.97
N LYS A 66 4.86 -9.66 -12.23
CA LYS A 66 4.06 -8.72 -13.02
C LYS A 66 2.63 -8.66 -12.51
N MET A 67 2.15 -9.78 -11.95
CA MET A 67 0.83 -9.81 -11.34
C MET A 67 0.73 -8.80 -10.20
N LEU A 68 1.77 -8.68 -9.40
CA LEU A 68 1.77 -7.76 -8.28
C LEU A 68 1.51 -6.32 -8.74
N ARG A 69 2.20 -5.90 -9.81
CA ARG A 69 2.05 -4.55 -10.33
C ARG A 69 0.65 -4.33 -10.88
N ARG A 70 0.15 -5.29 -11.62
CA ARG A 70 -1.16 -5.19 -12.25
C ARG A 70 -2.27 -5.15 -11.22
N LEU A 71 -2.25 -6.08 -10.27
CA LEU A 71 -3.29 -6.16 -9.25
C LEU A 71 -3.20 -5.01 -8.28
N GLY A 72 -1.98 -4.52 -8.01
CA GLY A 72 -1.82 -3.36 -7.16
C GLY A 72 -2.48 -2.13 -7.76
N ARG A 73 -2.29 -1.92 -9.05
CA ARG A 73 -2.92 -0.80 -9.73
C ARG A 73 -4.43 -0.93 -9.70
N ASP A 74 -4.93 -2.13 -9.98
CA ASP A 74 -6.37 -2.35 -10.00
C ASP A 74 -6.98 -2.17 -8.62
N SER A 75 -6.28 -2.60 -7.58
CA SER A 75 -6.75 -2.43 -6.21
C SER A 75 -6.88 -0.96 -5.85
N LEU A 76 -5.90 -0.15 -6.24
CA LEU A 76 -5.94 1.27 -5.95
C LEU A 76 -7.10 1.93 -6.68
N LYS A 77 -7.39 1.51 -7.90
CA LYS A 77 -8.53 2.02 -8.64
C LYS A 77 -9.84 1.68 -7.94
N LEU A 78 -9.95 0.47 -7.42
CA LEU A 78 -11.15 0.06 -6.70
C LEU A 78 -11.34 0.87 -5.43
N MET A 79 -10.26 1.35 -4.85
CA MET A 79 -10.34 2.19 -3.66
C MET A 79 -10.58 3.66 -4.00
N GLY A 80 -10.73 3.98 -5.28
CA GLY A 80 -10.95 5.36 -5.70
C GLY A 80 -9.68 6.18 -5.81
N LEU A 81 -8.54 5.53 -5.77
CA LEU A 81 -7.26 6.22 -5.88
C LEU A 81 -6.73 6.09 -7.30
N ASP A 82 -6.30 7.21 -7.85
CA ASP A 82 -5.81 7.26 -9.22
C ASP A 82 -4.30 7.24 -9.21
N VAL A 83 -3.74 6.32 -9.97
CA VAL A 83 -2.29 6.16 -10.03
C VAL A 83 -1.83 6.44 -11.45
N PRO A 84 -0.96 7.43 -11.64
CA PRO A 84 -0.44 7.70 -12.98
C PRO A 84 0.34 6.51 -13.50
N GLU A 85 0.21 6.26 -14.79
CA GLU A 85 0.93 5.17 -15.40
C GLU A 85 2.36 5.59 -15.71
N ALA A 86 3.31 4.74 -15.34
CA ALA A 86 4.71 5.05 -15.51
C ALA A 86 5.08 5.28 -16.97
N LYS A 87 4.46 4.55 -17.88
CA LYS A 87 4.79 4.65 -19.30
C LYS A 87 4.54 6.04 -19.87
N LYS A 88 3.65 6.81 -19.27
CA LYS A 88 3.35 8.13 -19.76
C LYS A 88 4.51 9.08 -19.66
N ARG A 89 5.39 8.82 -18.71
CA ARG A 89 6.54 9.70 -18.52
C ARG A 89 7.59 9.51 -19.59
N ARG A 90 7.54 8.40 -20.31
CA ARG A 90 8.53 8.10 -21.32
C ARG A 90 8.00 8.24 -22.74
N SER A 91 6.81 8.74 -22.85
CA SER A 91 6.16 8.92 -24.14
C SER A 91 6.64 10.23 -24.76
N HIS A 92 7.89 10.29 -25.09
CA HIS A 92 8.42 11.51 -25.68
C HIS A 92 9.69 11.25 -26.39
#